data_7d3a07694f1ab44d0ab54703e51ff1ae
#
_entry.id   7d3a07694f1ab44d0ab54703e51ff1ae
#
_cell.length_a   1.000
_cell.length_b   1.000
_cell.length_c   1.000
_cell.angle_alpha   90.00
_cell.angle_beta   90.00
_cell.angle_gamma   90.00
#
_symmetry.space_group_name_H-M   'P 1'
#
loop_
_entity.id
_entity.type
_entity.pdbx_description
1 polymer ?
#
loop_
_entity_poly.entity_id
_entity_poly.type
_entity_poly.pdbx_seq_one_letter_code
_entity_poly.pdbx_strand_id
1 'polypeptide(L)'
;MNYYTRKIVTHKDLNLNETLFGGRLLEWIDEAASIYCLSTLNTKLPKRLVTKSMSKVEFHSTSARGDIIEIGIETTKLGYSRISIKCEVRNLHTKKLITSVDEIVFVNINEKGKPSPHGVRK
;
A
#
# COMPACT_ATOMS: atom_id res chain seq x y z
N MET A 1 10.81 -8.14 -2.74
CA MET A 1 9.68 -7.47 -2.08
C MET A 1 9.62 -7.91 -0.63
N ASN A 2 9.54 -6.95 0.28
CA ASN A 2 9.46 -7.24 1.70
C ASN A 2 8.02 -7.08 2.20
N TYR A 3 7.59 -7.99 3.10
CA TYR A 3 6.24 -8.04 3.63
C TYR A 3 6.25 -7.59 5.09
N TYR A 4 6.09 -6.29 5.31
CA TYR A 4 6.19 -5.70 6.65
C TYR A 4 4.87 -5.66 7.42
N THR A 5 3.74 -5.61 6.72
CA THR A 5 2.43 -5.43 7.34
C THR A 5 1.65 -6.73 7.33
N ARG A 6 1.06 -7.08 8.46
CA ARG A 6 0.22 -8.26 8.60
C ARG A 6 -1.10 -7.88 9.26
N LYS A 7 -2.17 -8.49 8.79
CA LYS A 7 -3.51 -8.28 9.32
C LYS A 7 -4.24 -9.60 9.47
N ILE A 8 -5.05 -9.71 10.51
CA ILE A 8 -5.97 -10.84 10.69
C ILE A 8 -7.32 -10.40 10.14
N VAL A 9 -7.92 -11.22 9.29
CA VAL A 9 -9.26 -10.98 8.78
C VAL A 9 -10.27 -11.32 9.88
N THR A 10 -10.99 -10.32 10.37
CA THR A 10 -11.99 -10.50 11.41
C THR A 10 -13.39 -10.33 10.83
N HIS A 11 -14.40 -10.66 11.65
CA HIS A 11 -15.80 -10.58 11.23
C HIS A 11 -16.18 -9.24 10.59
N LYS A 12 -15.72 -8.14 11.17
CA LYS A 12 -16.06 -6.79 10.67
C LYS A 12 -15.41 -6.43 9.33
N ASP A 13 -14.47 -7.25 8.88
CA ASP A 13 -13.76 -7.00 7.61
C ASP A 13 -14.39 -7.73 6.44
N LEU A 14 -15.49 -8.46 6.65
CA LEU A 14 -16.10 -9.30 5.65
C LEU A 14 -17.20 -8.61 4.85
N ASN A 15 -17.35 -9.06 3.62
CA ASN A 15 -18.46 -8.66 2.75
C ASN A 15 -19.66 -9.62 2.94
N LEU A 16 -20.68 -9.45 2.11
CA LEU A 16 -21.90 -10.29 2.17
C LEU A 16 -21.63 -11.76 1.86
N ASN A 17 -20.53 -12.07 1.20
CA ASN A 17 -20.15 -13.45 0.83
C ASN A 17 -19.23 -14.11 1.88
N GLU A 18 -19.08 -13.47 3.07
CA GLU A 18 -18.22 -13.97 4.15
C GLU A 18 -16.75 -14.03 3.75
N THR A 19 -16.30 -13.17 2.83
CA THR A 19 -14.91 -13.04 2.43
C THR A 19 -14.44 -11.61 2.67
N LEU A 20 -13.12 -11.41 2.71
CA LEU A 20 -12.54 -10.08 2.94
C LEU A 20 -13.08 -9.06 1.95
N PHE A 21 -13.64 -7.98 2.48
CA PHE A 21 -14.18 -6.90 1.67
C PHE A 21 -13.04 -6.16 0.95
N GLY A 22 -13.16 -6.04 -0.38
CA GLY A 22 -12.13 -5.40 -1.20
C GLY A 22 -11.78 -3.98 -0.76
N GLY A 23 -12.78 -3.20 -0.39
CA GLY A 23 -12.58 -1.83 0.10
C GLY A 23 -11.77 -1.79 1.40
N ARG A 24 -11.97 -2.75 2.28
CA ARG A 24 -11.18 -2.86 3.52
C ARG A 24 -9.73 -3.19 3.19
N LEU A 25 -9.52 -4.10 2.25
CA LEU A 25 -8.17 -4.46 1.82
C LEU A 25 -7.46 -3.26 1.20
N LEU A 26 -8.15 -2.46 0.39
CA LEU A 26 -7.57 -1.25 -0.19
C LEU A 26 -7.20 -0.23 0.88
N GLU A 27 -7.99 -0.11 1.94
CA GLU A 27 -7.66 0.72 3.11
C GLU A 27 -6.34 0.28 3.74
N TRP A 28 -6.20 -1.03 3.97
CA TRP A 28 -4.97 -1.57 4.55
C TRP A 28 -3.77 -1.37 3.63
N ILE A 29 -3.96 -1.53 2.33
CA ILE A 29 -2.91 -1.31 1.34
C ILE A 29 -2.46 0.15 1.36
N ASP A 30 -3.40 1.09 1.35
CA ASP A 30 -3.07 2.51 1.33
C ASP A 30 -2.33 2.93 2.60
N GLU A 31 -2.75 2.43 3.75
CA GLU A 31 -2.07 2.71 5.02
C GLU A 31 -0.66 2.13 5.03
N ALA A 32 -0.52 0.87 4.66
CA ALA A 32 0.79 0.20 4.61
C ALA A 32 1.73 0.92 3.64
N ALA A 33 1.20 1.31 2.48
CA ALA A 33 1.96 2.03 1.47
C ALA A 33 2.40 3.41 1.97
N SER A 34 1.53 4.11 2.69
CA SER A 34 1.85 5.42 3.26
C SER A 34 2.99 5.30 4.29
N ILE A 35 2.91 4.31 5.16
CA ILE A 35 3.95 4.06 6.17
C ILE A 35 5.28 3.73 5.47
N TYR A 36 5.24 2.86 4.46
CA TYR A 36 6.42 2.51 3.70
C TYR A 36 7.08 3.73 3.07
N CYS A 37 6.29 4.57 2.39
CA CYS A 37 6.81 5.75 1.71
C CYS A 37 7.37 6.77 2.69
N LEU A 38 6.69 7.04 3.80
CA LEU A 38 7.20 7.94 4.83
C LEU A 38 8.52 7.44 5.41
N SER A 39 8.64 6.13 5.61
CA SER A 39 9.87 5.53 6.11
C SER A 39 11.01 5.60 5.10
N THR A 40 10.69 5.34 3.82
CA THR A 40 11.67 5.39 2.74
C THR A 40 12.17 6.82 2.50
N LEU A 41 11.27 7.80 2.61
CA LEU A 41 11.59 9.22 2.41
C LEU A 41 11.99 9.92 3.71
N ASN A 42 12.61 9.20 4.62
CA ASN A 42 13.00 9.74 5.93
C ASN A 42 14.19 10.71 5.78
N THR A 43 13.88 11.98 5.59
CA THR A 43 14.86 13.08 5.51
C THR A 43 14.45 14.20 6.46
N LYS A 44 15.27 15.25 6.52
CA LYS A 44 14.99 16.42 7.36
C LYS A 44 13.90 17.33 6.78
N LEU A 45 13.57 17.17 5.50
CA LEU A 45 12.53 17.99 4.88
C LEU A 45 11.14 17.52 5.35
N PRO A 46 10.23 18.47 5.59
CA PRO A 46 8.85 18.10 5.93
C PRO A 46 8.22 17.24 4.85
N LYS A 47 7.45 16.26 5.27
CA LYS A 47 6.75 15.34 4.37
C LYS A 47 5.26 15.45 4.55
N ARG A 48 4.58 15.65 3.44
CA ARG A 48 3.13 15.61 3.38
C ARG A 48 2.74 14.81 2.14
N LEU A 49 2.71 13.50 2.31
CA LEU A 49 2.44 12.59 1.20
C LEU A 49 0.94 12.41 1.00
N VAL A 50 0.52 12.45 -0.24
CA VAL A 50 -0.84 12.11 -0.63
C VAL A 50 -0.80 11.02 -1.69
N THR A 51 -1.77 10.11 -1.63
CA THR A 51 -1.95 9.09 -2.65
C THR A 51 -2.51 9.77 -3.89
N LYS A 52 -1.79 9.70 -4.99
CA LYS A 52 -2.23 10.29 -6.24
C LYS A 52 -3.00 9.31 -7.11
N SER A 53 -2.52 8.09 -7.19
CA SER A 53 -3.16 7.10 -8.05
C SER A 53 -2.79 5.68 -7.65
N MET A 54 -3.67 4.76 -8.00
CA MET A 54 -3.42 3.33 -7.95
C MET A 54 -3.79 2.79 -9.32
N SER A 55 -2.93 2.03 -9.94
CA SER A 55 -3.22 1.47 -11.24
C SER A 55 -3.07 -0.03 -11.24
N LYS A 56 -3.95 -0.64 -12.01
CA LYS A 56 -4.01 -2.07 -12.22
C LYS A 56 -4.16 -2.84 -10.90
N VAL A 57 -5.20 -2.49 -10.16
CA VAL A 57 -5.59 -3.25 -8.96
C VAL A 57 -6.31 -4.51 -9.42
N GLU A 58 -5.77 -5.67 -9.05
CA GLU A 58 -6.36 -6.95 -9.40
C GLU A 58 -6.57 -7.78 -8.14
N PHE A 59 -7.78 -8.32 -8.01
CA PHE A 59 -8.13 -9.22 -6.92
C PHE A 59 -8.08 -10.65 -7.47
N HIS A 60 -7.05 -11.40 -7.08
CA HIS A 60 -6.77 -12.73 -7.62
C HIS A 60 -7.46 -13.84 -6.86
N SER A 61 -7.65 -13.66 -5.56
CA SER A 61 -8.32 -14.66 -4.72
C SER A 61 -8.92 -13.98 -3.50
N THR A 62 -9.74 -14.71 -2.77
CA THR A 62 -10.41 -14.21 -1.57
C THR A 62 -9.71 -14.66 -0.31
N SER A 63 -10.06 -14.02 0.80
CA SER A 63 -9.60 -14.42 2.13
C SER A 63 -10.81 -14.62 3.04
N ALA A 64 -10.72 -15.60 3.91
CA ALA A 64 -11.78 -15.93 4.82
C ALA A 64 -11.46 -15.39 6.22
N ARG A 65 -12.50 -15.34 7.06
CA ARG A 65 -12.34 -14.98 8.47
C ARG A 65 -11.29 -15.87 9.12
N GLY A 66 -10.38 -15.26 9.86
CA GLY A 66 -9.30 -15.95 10.53
C GLY A 66 -8.02 -16.07 9.73
N ASP A 67 -8.07 -15.78 8.43
CA ASP A 67 -6.85 -15.77 7.63
C ASP A 67 -5.95 -14.61 8.06
N ILE A 68 -4.65 -14.84 7.97
CA ILE A 68 -3.66 -13.79 8.16
C ILE A 68 -3.12 -13.43 6.79
N ILE A 69 -3.21 -12.16 6.43
CA ILE A 69 -2.66 -11.66 5.17
C ILE A 69 -1.40 -10.85 5.46
N GLU A 70 -0.50 -10.82 4.52
CA GLU A 70 0.69 -9.97 4.60
C GLU A 70 0.81 -9.12 3.34
N ILE A 71 1.25 -7.88 3.53
CA ILE A 71 1.35 -6.88 2.47
C ILE A 71 2.81 -6.61 2.19
N GLY A 72 3.22 -6.86 0.96
CA GLY A 72 4.57 -6.61 0.48
C GLY A 72 4.60 -5.37 -0.40
N ILE A 73 5.67 -4.61 -0.27
CA ILE A 73 5.84 -3.34 -1.00
C ILE A 73 7.28 -3.21 -1.43
N GLU A 74 7.46 -2.67 -2.64
CA GLU A 74 8.80 -2.29 -3.11
C GLU A 74 8.70 -1.01 -3.92
N THR A 75 9.77 -0.21 -3.87
CA THR A 75 9.86 1.03 -4.66
C THR A 75 10.17 0.66 -6.11
N THR A 76 9.40 1.21 -7.03
CA THR A 76 9.64 1.03 -8.47
C THR A 76 10.25 2.26 -9.11
N LYS A 77 9.95 3.44 -8.59
CA LYS A 77 10.47 4.69 -9.16
C LYS A 77 10.52 5.77 -8.10
N LEU A 78 11.60 6.52 -8.09
CA LEU A 78 11.76 7.65 -7.17
C LEU A 78 11.99 8.92 -7.98
N GLY A 79 11.04 9.85 -7.92
CA GLY A 79 11.12 11.13 -8.61
C GLY A 79 11.49 12.26 -7.64
N TYR A 80 11.36 13.48 -8.10
CA TYR A 80 11.70 14.69 -7.33
C TYR A 80 10.70 14.93 -6.18
N SER A 81 9.42 14.84 -6.48
CA SER A 81 8.33 15.00 -5.49
C SER A 81 7.50 13.72 -5.35
N ARG A 82 7.79 12.69 -6.12
CA ARG A 82 6.99 11.48 -6.23
C ARG A 82 7.75 10.25 -5.80
N ILE A 83 7.00 9.27 -5.34
CA ILE A 83 7.50 7.91 -5.17
C ILE A 83 6.44 6.94 -5.70
N SER A 84 6.86 6.01 -6.51
CA SER A 84 5.99 4.96 -7.04
C SER A 84 6.39 3.65 -6.42
N ILE A 85 5.41 2.88 -6.02
CA ILE A 85 5.62 1.59 -5.40
C ILE A 85 4.73 0.53 -6.05
N LYS A 86 5.13 -0.72 -5.87
CA LYS A 86 4.37 -1.89 -6.24
C LYS A 86 3.96 -2.61 -4.97
N CYS A 87 2.75 -3.17 -4.96
CA CYS A 87 2.22 -3.84 -3.79
C CYS A 87 1.66 -5.21 -4.15
N GLU A 88 1.89 -6.18 -3.28
CA GLU A 88 1.28 -7.50 -3.37
C GLU A 88 0.78 -7.92 -2.00
N VAL A 89 -0.41 -8.50 -1.96
CA VAL A 89 -1.00 -9.04 -0.74
C VAL A 89 -1.15 -10.54 -0.91
N ARG A 90 -0.70 -11.30 0.08
CA ARG A 90 -0.79 -12.75 0.04
C ARG A 90 -1.18 -13.33 1.39
N ASN A 91 -1.67 -14.55 1.38
CA ASN A 91 -1.94 -15.29 2.61
C ASN A 91 -0.60 -15.64 3.27
N LEU A 92 -0.47 -15.35 4.56
CA LEU A 92 0.78 -15.61 5.29
C LEU A 92 1.18 -17.09 5.27
N HIS A 93 0.22 -17.99 5.43
CA HIS A 93 0.50 -19.42 5.56
C HIS A 93 0.61 -20.15 4.23
N THR A 94 -0.30 -19.88 3.31
CA THR A 94 -0.34 -20.57 2.02
C THR A 94 0.51 -19.90 0.94
N LYS A 95 0.87 -18.63 1.16
CA LYS A 95 1.57 -17.78 0.18
C LYS A 95 0.77 -17.51 -1.08
N LYS A 96 -0.52 -17.83 -1.06
CA LYS A 96 -1.40 -17.58 -2.21
C LYS A 96 -1.60 -16.08 -2.40
N LEU A 97 -1.41 -15.61 -3.63
CA LEU A 97 -1.61 -14.20 -3.98
C LEU A 97 -3.09 -13.83 -3.90
N ILE A 98 -3.40 -12.78 -3.18
CA ILE A 98 -4.77 -12.30 -2.98
C ILE A 98 -5.03 -11.10 -3.86
N THR A 99 -4.15 -10.11 -3.83
CA THR A 99 -4.32 -8.86 -4.57
C THR A 99 -2.96 -8.35 -5.02
N SER A 100 -2.93 -7.71 -6.17
CA SER A 100 -1.75 -7.00 -6.64
C SER A 100 -2.14 -5.61 -7.12
N VAL A 101 -1.23 -4.66 -6.92
CA VAL A 101 -1.35 -3.30 -7.43
C VAL A 101 -0.04 -2.99 -8.13
N ASP A 102 -0.10 -2.80 -9.45
CA ASP A 102 1.11 -2.58 -10.24
C ASP A 102 1.83 -1.29 -9.88
N GLU A 103 1.08 -0.26 -9.58
CA GLU A 103 1.67 1.01 -9.22
C GLU A 103 0.78 1.82 -8.29
N ILE A 104 1.35 2.29 -7.19
CA ILE A 104 0.72 3.30 -6.34
C ILE A 104 1.67 4.48 -6.34
N VAL A 105 1.16 5.65 -6.71
CA VAL A 105 1.95 6.87 -6.78
C VAL A 105 1.60 7.77 -5.61
N PHE A 106 2.61 8.15 -4.84
CA PHE A 106 2.49 9.16 -3.79
C PHE A 106 3.22 10.41 -4.24
N VAL A 107 2.68 11.55 -3.87
CA VAL A 107 3.29 12.86 -4.17
C VAL A 107 3.44 13.62 -2.86
N ASN A 108 4.63 14.19 -2.66
CA ASN A 108 4.87 15.09 -1.54
C ASN A 108 4.36 16.47 -1.95
N ILE A 109 3.56 17.09 -1.09
CA ILE A 109 2.97 18.40 -1.36
C ILE A 109 3.36 19.40 -0.29
N ASN A 110 3.29 20.68 -0.66
CA ASN A 110 3.50 21.78 0.28
C ASN A 110 2.17 22.22 0.90
N GLU A 111 2.21 23.27 1.70
CA GLU A 111 1.02 23.81 2.39
C GLU A 111 -0.08 24.24 1.43
N LYS A 112 0.26 24.56 0.19
CA LYS A 112 -0.70 24.98 -0.84
C LYS A 112 -1.23 23.81 -1.66
N GLY A 113 -0.82 22.59 -1.32
CA GLY A 113 -1.23 21.39 -2.04
C GLY A 113 -0.50 21.17 -3.35
N LYS A 114 0.60 21.84 -3.57
CA LYS A 114 1.39 21.70 -4.80
C LYS A 114 2.54 20.73 -4.61
N PRO A 115 2.98 20.03 -5.67
CA PRO A 115 4.13 19.13 -5.58
C PRO A 115 5.34 19.85 -5.01
N SER A 116 6.02 19.18 -4.10
CA SER A 116 7.16 19.72 -3.38
C SER A 116 8.23 18.64 -3.23
N PRO A 117 9.52 18.98 -3.33
CA PRO A 117 10.57 17.96 -3.26
C PRO A 117 10.56 17.23 -1.92
N HIS A 118 10.73 15.90 -1.98
CA HIS A 118 10.82 15.10 -0.76
C HIS A 118 12.26 14.98 -0.25
N GLY A 119 13.23 15.41 -1.03
CA GLY A 119 14.62 15.47 -0.60
C GLY A 119 15.41 14.17 -0.71
N VAL A 120 14.81 13.12 -1.23
CA VAL A 120 15.50 11.84 -1.42
C VAL A 120 15.81 11.64 -2.90
N ARG A 121 17.06 11.28 -3.18
CA ARG A 121 17.49 10.98 -4.54
C ARG A 121 17.75 9.49 -4.72
N LYS A 122 17.58 9.07 -5.93
CA LYS A 122 17.87 7.72 -6.36
C LYS A 122 19.36 7.41 -6.26
#